data_0ce310538e4bb2c077f6584a0486c5ba
#
_entry.id   0ce310538e4bb2c077f6584a0486c5ba
#
_cell.length_a   1.000
_cell.length_b   1.000
_cell.length_c   1.000
_cell.angle_alpha   90.00
_cell.angle_beta   90.00
_cell.angle_gamma   90.00
#
_symmetry.space_group_name_H-M   'P 1'
#
loop_
_entity.id
_entity.type
_entity.pdbx_description
1 polymer ?
#
loop_
_entity_poly.entity_id
_entity_poly.type
_entity_poly.pdbx_seq_one_letter_code
_entity_poly.pdbx_strand_id
1 'polypeptide(L)'
;MRGFLIALLTLSSGAFAQQALVIPDTLSGKTFNLRMHKDSVQWFQGKITQTLSFNEYKYLGPTLILNKGDEVNISVKNEIGDTTTVHWHGLHVPAIWDGGPHSPILDGETWKPNFTVLDKASTYWYHPHFDKKTALQAIKGAAGLIIVRDKEEAALTIPRTYGIDDIPLVVQCKQLDADNQAMPRGMQDSTVMVNGVINPFVNLPAQFIRFRLLNASGERSFNFGFSNNKSIYVIGTDGCFLKHSTQTTRVRLSPGERAEILINLTGMNSQSLYLMSYASELNMGVQGGPTMPMPPGSPPMDSPLNGIDFNILKIQVVAQNINAITSIPSSLVSLSPYEEKNASTTRIINITAKDSLTMDGPFYFNDSTFDMMRIDYFIPLNSIEIWSITNKSMVAHPFHTHDVQFYILDRDGNPSPERERGRKDVVLIEPNETVRIIMKFEDHADTLVPYMYHCHVLMHEDDGMMGQFMVVPANSSSIPRVEKSTFALYPNPSSGRVLIDLNNVSIKPEILVEVYDSKGLHLMSIIEENSNNKSLDLDLSSLVDGLYFFRINGQNYKYIKAN
;
A
#
# COMPACT_ATOMS: atom_id res chain seq x y z
N MET A 1 -30.49 -36.28 50.18
CA MET A 1 -30.82 -35.36 49.05
C MET A 1 -29.84 -34.18 49.05
N ARG A 2 -28.87 -34.19 48.20
CA ARG A 2 -27.94 -33.05 48.01
C ARG A 2 -28.36 -32.35 46.72
N GLY A 3 -28.90 -31.14 46.87
CA GLY A 3 -29.27 -30.31 45.74
C GLY A 3 -28.02 -29.73 45.07
N PHE A 4 -27.84 -29.98 43.78
CA PHE A 4 -26.85 -29.30 42.92
C PHE A 4 -27.43 -27.95 42.49
N LEU A 5 -26.80 -26.87 42.92
CA LEU A 5 -27.10 -25.53 42.45
C LEU A 5 -26.30 -25.33 41.13
N ILE A 6 -26.99 -25.31 39.98
CA ILE A 6 -26.41 -24.94 38.71
C ILE A 6 -26.42 -23.40 38.65
N ALA A 7 -25.25 -22.80 38.81
CA ALA A 7 -25.07 -21.37 38.53
C ALA A 7 -25.07 -21.15 37.01
N LEU A 8 -26.14 -20.57 36.49
CA LEU A 8 -26.17 -20.03 35.11
C LEU A 8 -25.26 -18.79 35.07
N LEU A 9 -24.06 -18.94 34.55
CA LEU A 9 -23.26 -17.80 34.13
C LEU A 9 -23.93 -17.21 32.89
N THR A 10 -24.69 -16.13 33.04
CA THR A 10 -25.10 -15.28 31.94
C THR A 10 -23.87 -14.50 31.44
N LEU A 11 -23.25 -14.97 30.37
CA LEU A 11 -22.34 -14.16 29.58
C LEU A 11 -23.15 -12.99 29.03
N SER A 12 -23.05 -11.82 29.66
CA SER A 12 -23.52 -10.58 29.11
C SER A 12 -22.57 -10.23 27.94
N SER A 13 -22.93 -10.65 26.73
CA SER A 13 -22.35 -10.05 25.52
C SER A 13 -22.70 -8.56 25.56
N GLY A 14 -21.75 -7.74 25.97
CA GLY A 14 -21.88 -6.29 25.88
C GLY A 14 -22.08 -5.93 24.40
N ALA A 15 -23.32 -5.69 24.00
CA ALA A 15 -23.64 -5.14 22.70
C ALA A 15 -23.06 -3.72 22.68
N PHE A 16 -21.92 -3.54 22.03
CA PHE A 16 -21.40 -2.21 21.75
C PHE A 16 -22.47 -1.45 20.95
N ALA A 17 -22.87 -0.28 21.44
CA ALA A 17 -23.78 0.58 20.69
C ALA A 17 -23.16 0.89 19.33
N GLN A 18 -23.93 0.73 18.25
CA GLN A 18 -23.49 1.12 16.92
C GLN A 18 -23.14 2.61 16.91
N GLN A 19 -22.00 2.95 16.30
CA GLN A 19 -21.53 4.31 16.16
C GLN A 19 -21.75 4.80 14.72
N ALA A 20 -22.00 6.09 14.54
CA ALA A 20 -22.09 6.66 13.21
C ALA A 20 -20.74 6.54 12.48
N LEU A 21 -20.78 6.17 11.20
CA LEU A 21 -19.59 6.18 10.35
C LEU A 21 -18.99 7.59 10.32
N VAL A 22 -17.71 7.69 10.59
CA VAL A 22 -16.97 8.94 10.41
C VAL A 22 -16.58 9.06 8.94
N ILE A 23 -16.94 10.19 8.33
CA ILE A 23 -16.46 10.54 6.98
C ILE A 23 -15.24 11.46 7.19
N PRO A 24 -14.03 11.08 6.74
CA PRO A 24 -12.86 11.95 6.85
C PRO A 24 -13.08 13.29 6.14
N ASP A 25 -12.66 14.39 6.75
CA ASP A 25 -12.69 15.69 6.07
C ASP A 25 -11.78 15.70 4.85
N THR A 26 -12.01 16.64 3.94
CA THR A 26 -11.22 16.76 2.72
C THR A 26 -10.27 17.95 2.79
N LEU A 27 -9.04 17.76 2.30
CA LEU A 27 -8.14 18.84 1.92
C LEU A 27 -8.13 18.95 0.40
N SER A 28 -8.26 20.14 -0.13
CA SER A 28 -8.30 20.38 -1.58
C SER A 28 -7.45 21.60 -1.97
N GLY A 29 -7.03 21.66 -3.23
CA GLY A 29 -6.19 22.74 -3.76
C GLY A 29 -4.87 22.21 -4.30
N LYS A 30 -3.82 23.06 -4.29
CA LYS A 30 -2.49 22.73 -4.82
C LYS A 30 -1.41 22.68 -3.73
N THR A 31 -1.74 23.07 -2.52
CA THR A 31 -0.82 23.06 -1.38
C THR A 31 -1.46 22.31 -0.22
N PHE A 32 -0.77 21.31 0.29
CA PHE A 32 -1.24 20.44 1.36
C PHE A 32 -0.23 20.44 2.50
N ASN A 33 -0.73 20.54 3.73
CA ASN A 33 0.08 20.42 4.93
C ASN A 33 -0.41 19.22 5.75
N LEU A 34 0.45 18.24 5.90
CA LEU A 34 0.23 17.03 6.70
C LEU A 34 1.20 17.05 7.88
N ARG A 35 0.68 16.85 9.07
CA ARG A 35 1.45 16.69 10.31
C ARG A 35 1.17 15.30 10.87
N MET A 36 2.12 14.42 10.78
CA MET A 36 2.03 13.07 11.33
C MET A 36 2.44 13.08 12.80
N HIS A 37 1.61 12.56 13.67
CA HIS A 37 1.81 12.63 15.11
C HIS A 37 1.26 11.42 15.86
N LYS A 38 1.67 11.24 17.14
CA LYS A 38 1.08 10.29 18.07
C LYS A 38 -0.23 10.80 18.62
N ASP A 39 -1.21 9.92 18.75
CA ASP A 39 -2.47 10.16 19.43
C ASP A 39 -2.98 8.85 20.08
N SER A 40 -4.23 8.83 20.52
CA SER A 40 -4.83 7.66 21.14
C SER A 40 -6.36 7.64 20.99
N VAL A 41 -6.92 6.43 20.94
CA VAL A 41 -8.36 6.18 20.82
C VAL A 41 -8.80 5.15 21.85
N GLN A 42 -9.95 5.39 22.47
CA GLN A 42 -10.59 4.43 23.38
C GLN A 42 -11.63 3.61 22.60
N TRP A 43 -11.20 2.51 21.96
CA TRP A 43 -12.14 1.61 21.24
C TRP A 43 -12.85 0.65 22.18
N PHE A 44 -12.15 0.14 23.19
CA PHE A 44 -12.68 -0.81 24.18
C PHE A 44 -12.49 -0.30 25.61
N GLN A 45 -13.21 -0.86 26.56
CA GLN A 45 -12.92 -0.60 27.98
C GLN A 45 -11.51 -1.11 28.33
N GLY A 46 -10.84 -0.41 29.24
CA GLY A 46 -9.48 -0.76 29.68
C GLY A 46 -8.45 0.24 29.21
N LYS A 47 -7.30 -0.24 28.71
CA LYS A 47 -6.20 0.63 28.25
C LYS A 47 -6.56 1.33 26.94
N ILE A 48 -6.09 2.57 26.81
CA ILE A 48 -6.25 3.39 25.63
C ILE A 48 -5.30 2.86 24.54
N THR A 49 -5.80 2.69 23.32
CA THR A 49 -4.97 2.29 22.16
C THR A 49 -4.14 3.47 21.68
N GLN A 50 -2.82 3.29 21.59
CA GLN A 50 -1.92 4.26 21.03
C GLN A 50 -1.99 4.22 19.50
N THR A 51 -2.16 5.37 18.88
CA THR A 51 -2.35 5.53 17.44
C THR A 51 -1.31 6.44 16.82
N LEU A 52 -1.21 6.40 15.51
CA LEU A 52 -0.57 7.41 14.67
C LEU A 52 -1.63 8.02 13.77
N SER A 53 -1.51 9.31 13.49
CA SER A 53 -2.52 10.03 12.74
C SER A 53 -1.93 11.24 12.01
N PHE A 54 -2.75 11.88 11.20
CA PHE A 54 -2.39 13.12 10.53
C PHE A 54 -3.29 14.27 10.96
N ASN A 55 -2.71 15.46 11.10
CA ASN A 55 -3.37 16.73 11.44
C ASN A 55 -4.13 16.65 12.78
N GLU A 56 -5.42 17.00 12.80
CA GLU A 56 -6.23 17.02 14.03
C GLU A 56 -6.97 15.70 14.29
N TYR A 57 -6.66 14.64 13.51
CA TYR A 57 -7.30 13.34 13.69
C TYR A 57 -6.59 12.53 14.76
N LYS A 58 -7.35 11.62 15.38
CA LYS A 58 -6.80 10.65 16.34
C LYS A 58 -6.44 9.32 15.70
N TYR A 59 -6.93 9.10 14.48
CA TYR A 59 -6.75 7.88 13.71
C TYR A 59 -7.03 8.17 12.24
N LEU A 60 -6.22 7.63 11.34
CA LEU A 60 -6.19 7.98 9.93
C LEU A 60 -5.84 9.47 9.72
N GLY A 61 -6.11 9.97 8.56
CA GLY A 61 -5.87 11.34 8.14
C GLY A 61 -6.96 11.84 7.20
N PRO A 62 -6.88 13.11 6.76
CA PRO A 62 -7.83 13.70 5.83
C PRO A 62 -7.77 13.02 4.46
N THR A 63 -8.87 13.11 3.71
CA THR A 63 -8.88 12.75 2.28
C THR A 63 -8.32 13.90 1.45
N LEU A 64 -7.26 13.64 0.68
CA LEU A 64 -6.69 14.61 -0.24
C LEU A 64 -7.48 14.60 -1.56
N ILE A 65 -7.97 15.74 -2.02
CA ILE A 65 -8.63 15.89 -3.31
C ILE A 65 -7.65 16.57 -4.27
N LEU A 66 -7.15 15.80 -5.24
CA LEU A 66 -6.23 16.25 -6.27
C LEU A 66 -6.95 16.35 -7.62
N ASN A 67 -6.50 17.24 -8.51
CA ASN A 67 -7.01 17.29 -9.87
C ASN A 67 -5.91 16.93 -10.86
N LYS A 68 -6.22 16.10 -11.82
CA LYS A 68 -5.30 15.77 -12.90
C LYS A 68 -4.80 17.03 -13.62
N GLY A 69 -3.48 17.13 -13.77
CA GLY A 69 -2.78 18.24 -14.40
C GLY A 69 -2.39 19.36 -13.43
N ASP A 70 -2.82 19.32 -12.16
CA ASP A 70 -2.34 20.27 -11.17
C ASP A 70 -0.91 19.91 -10.72
N GLU A 71 -0.07 20.94 -10.59
CA GLU A 71 1.19 20.84 -9.85
C GLU A 71 0.90 21.05 -8.37
N VAL A 72 1.22 20.04 -7.57
CA VAL A 72 0.92 20.03 -6.12
C VAL A 72 2.18 20.11 -5.29
N ASN A 73 2.10 20.86 -4.18
CA ASN A 73 3.12 21.02 -3.18
C ASN A 73 2.60 20.43 -1.87
N ILE A 74 3.23 19.37 -1.39
CA ILE A 74 2.83 18.73 -0.14
C ILE A 74 3.94 18.93 0.89
N SER A 75 3.58 19.27 2.11
CA SER A 75 4.49 19.39 3.25
C SER A 75 4.09 18.35 4.28
N VAL A 76 4.99 17.40 4.57
CA VAL A 76 4.78 16.34 5.56
C VAL A 76 5.71 16.57 6.74
N LYS A 77 5.16 17.03 7.86
CA LYS A 77 5.88 17.18 9.13
C LYS A 77 5.81 15.88 9.91
N ASN A 78 6.95 15.34 10.31
CA ASN A 78 7.02 14.16 11.18
C ASN A 78 7.16 14.59 12.66
N GLU A 79 6.23 14.18 13.52
CA GLU A 79 6.23 14.41 14.97
C GLU A 79 5.86 13.13 15.73
N ILE A 80 6.25 11.95 15.21
CA ILE A 80 5.92 10.67 15.84
C ILE A 80 6.98 10.18 16.83
N GLY A 81 8.11 10.89 16.97
CA GLY A 81 9.25 10.44 17.81
C GLY A 81 9.96 9.21 17.25
N ASP A 82 9.91 8.99 15.94
CA ASP A 82 10.57 7.92 15.20
C ASP A 82 10.71 8.32 13.72
N THR A 83 11.55 7.62 12.96
CA THR A 83 11.66 7.82 11.51
C THR A 83 10.46 7.22 10.79
N THR A 84 9.97 7.91 9.75
CA THR A 84 8.87 7.47 8.90
C THR A 84 9.11 7.84 7.45
N THR A 85 8.20 7.45 6.56
CA THR A 85 8.03 7.95 5.20
C THR A 85 6.56 8.17 4.94
N VAL A 86 6.17 8.75 3.80
CA VAL A 86 4.79 8.77 3.31
C VAL A 86 4.80 8.45 1.83
N HIS A 87 4.33 7.26 1.48
CA HIS A 87 4.17 6.80 0.11
C HIS A 87 2.80 7.20 -0.43
N TRP A 88 2.76 7.69 -1.67
CA TRP A 88 1.54 8.05 -2.39
C TRP A 88 1.06 6.86 -3.22
N HIS A 89 0.49 5.87 -2.55
CA HIS A 89 0.17 4.57 -3.12
C HIS A 89 -0.73 4.67 -4.37
N GLY A 90 -0.18 4.20 -5.49
CA GLY A 90 -0.82 4.15 -6.79
C GLY A 90 -0.68 5.41 -7.64
N LEU A 91 -0.14 6.52 -7.10
CA LEU A 91 0.15 7.71 -7.89
C LEU A 91 1.44 7.53 -8.70
N HIS A 92 1.41 8.01 -9.94
CA HIS A 92 2.55 8.08 -10.84
C HIS A 92 3.33 9.38 -10.60
N VAL A 93 4.39 9.28 -9.80
CA VAL A 93 5.19 10.43 -9.34
C VAL A 93 6.69 10.16 -9.52
N PRO A 94 7.55 11.20 -9.63
CA PRO A 94 8.99 11.01 -9.67
C PRO A 94 9.52 10.20 -8.48
N ALA A 95 10.48 9.30 -8.70
CA ALA A 95 11.02 8.40 -7.67
C ALA A 95 11.47 9.12 -6.40
N ILE A 96 12.08 10.31 -6.53
CA ILE A 96 12.50 11.14 -5.40
C ILE A 96 11.31 11.60 -4.53
N TRP A 97 10.10 11.63 -5.08
CA TRP A 97 8.86 12.03 -4.39
C TRP A 97 7.89 10.89 -4.13
N ASP A 98 8.28 9.65 -4.44
CA ASP A 98 7.46 8.46 -4.26
C ASP A 98 7.21 8.10 -2.78
N GLY A 99 8.14 8.45 -1.90
CA GLY A 99 7.98 8.24 -0.46
C GLY A 99 8.25 6.81 0.01
N GLY A 100 8.95 6.01 -0.79
CA GLY A 100 9.45 4.69 -0.40
C GLY A 100 10.57 4.74 0.65
N PRO A 101 11.24 3.60 0.95
CA PRO A 101 12.28 3.50 1.98
C PRO A 101 13.44 4.47 1.82
N HIS A 102 13.67 4.95 0.59
CA HIS A 102 14.74 5.89 0.23
C HIS A 102 14.41 7.37 0.55
N SER A 103 13.23 7.66 1.09
CA SER A 103 12.76 9.01 1.42
C SER A 103 12.44 9.16 2.92
N PRO A 104 13.38 8.84 3.84
CA PRO A 104 13.13 8.91 5.28
C PRO A 104 12.85 10.34 5.73
N ILE A 105 11.90 10.49 6.63
CA ILE A 105 11.56 11.74 7.32
C ILE A 105 11.90 11.51 8.80
N LEU A 106 12.97 12.13 9.29
CA LEU A 106 13.36 12.00 10.69
C LEU A 106 12.36 12.74 11.60
N ASP A 107 12.32 12.35 12.88
CA ASP A 107 11.46 13.05 13.84
C ASP A 107 11.83 14.54 13.91
N GLY A 108 10.80 15.40 13.88
CA GLY A 108 10.98 16.84 13.82
C GLY A 108 11.26 17.40 12.42
N GLU A 109 11.52 16.58 11.39
CA GLU A 109 11.76 17.05 10.03
C GLU A 109 10.47 17.27 9.22
N THR A 110 10.62 17.94 8.08
CA THR A 110 9.55 18.20 7.13
C THR A 110 10.01 17.85 5.73
N TRP A 111 9.37 16.84 5.13
CA TRP A 111 9.55 16.46 3.73
C TRP A 111 8.60 17.26 2.83
N LYS A 112 9.07 17.72 1.67
CA LYS A 112 8.32 18.65 0.80
C LYS A 112 8.29 18.14 -0.65
N PRO A 113 7.54 17.08 -0.97
CA PRO A 113 7.37 16.63 -2.35
C PRO A 113 6.59 17.67 -3.18
N ASN A 114 7.01 17.75 -4.45
CA ASN A 114 6.36 18.56 -5.47
C ASN A 114 6.26 17.75 -6.76
N PHE A 115 5.07 17.57 -7.29
CA PHE A 115 4.86 16.82 -8.53
C PHE A 115 3.58 17.25 -9.25
N THR A 116 3.52 16.95 -10.55
CA THR A 116 2.30 17.10 -11.35
C THR A 116 1.45 15.84 -11.22
N VAL A 117 0.16 15.98 -10.95
CA VAL A 117 -0.79 14.86 -10.88
C VAL A 117 -1.06 14.36 -12.30
N LEU A 118 -0.50 13.21 -12.66
CA LEU A 118 -0.65 12.61 -14.00
C LEU A 118 -1.77 11.56 -14.05
N ASP A 119 -2.23 11.11 -12.91
CA ASP A 119 -3.15 10.02 -12.74
C ASP A 119 -4.57 10.33 -13.24
N LYS A 120 -5.29 9.27 -13.61
CA LYS A 120 -6.72 9.36 -13.92
C LYS A 120 -7.55 9.46 -12.64
N ALA A 121 -8.80 9.94 -12.80
CA ALA A 121 -9.75 9.95 -11.70
C ALA A 121 -9.95 8.53 -11.14
N SER A 122 -9.64 8.36 -9.87
CA SER A 122 -9.83 7.13 -9.09
C SER A 122 -9.59 7.40 -7.60
N THR A 123 -9.62 6.33 -6.82
CA THR A 123 -9.33 6.31 -5.39
C THR A 123 -7.94 5.76 -5.14
N TYR A 124 -7.07 6.58 -4.59
CA TYR A 124 -5.71 6.28 -4.16
C TYR A 124 -5.63 6.46 -2.65
N TRP A 125 -4.46 6.24 -2.06
CA TRP A 125 -4.26 6.45 -0.64
C TRP A 125 -2.81 6.79 -0.30
N TYR A 126 -2.52 7.16 0.94
CA TYR A 126 -1.17 7.41 1.42
C TYR A 126 -0.95 6.70 2.74
N HIS A 127 0.25 6.18 2.93
CA HIS A 127 0.66 5.45 4.14
C HIS A 127 2.19 5.43 4.30
N PRO A 128 2.73 5.12 5.49
CA PRO A 128 4.15 4.93 5.68
C PRO A 128 4.69 3.75 4.86
N HIS A 129 5.97 3.87 4.45
CA HIS A 129 6.68 2.83 3.72
C HIS A 129 8.16 2.79 4.15
N PHE A 130 8.43 2.93 5.45
CA PHE A 130 9.78 2.87 5.97
C PHE A 130 10.19 1.43 6.26
N ASP A 131 11.34 1.00 5.73
CA ASP A 131 11.85 -0.38 5.84
C ASP A 131 11.73 -0.94 7.26
N LYS A 132 11.12 -2.13 7.41
CA LYS A 132 10.84 -2.83 8.68
C LYS A 132 9.91 -2.12 9.66
N LYS A 133 9.22 -1.06 9.24
CA LYS A 133 8.28 -0.31 10.08
C LYS A 133 6.95 0.01 9.39
N THR A 134 6.77 -0.41 8.15
CA THR A 134 5.54 -0.16 7.39
C THR A 134 4.32 -0.70 8.13
N ALA A 135 4.35 -1.99 8.50
CA ALA A 135 3.23 -2.64 9.19
C ALA A 135 2.89 -1.96 10.50
N LEU A 136 3.89 -1.68 11.35
CA LEU A 136 3.67 -1.06 12.66
C LEU A 136 3.03 0.32 12.54
N GLN A 137 3.52 1.17 11.63
CA GLN A 137 3.07 2.55 11.50
C GLN A 137 1.70 2.63 10.82
N ALA A 138 1.47 1.86 9.74
CA ALA A 138 0.20 1.83 9.03
C ALA A 138 -0.93 1.24 9.90
N ILE A 139 -0.66 0.17 10.64
CA ILE A 139 -1.67 -0.48 11.48
C ILE A 139 -2.09 0.39 12.66
N LYS A 140 -1.20 1.28 13.13
CA LYS A 140 -1.53 2.28 14.15
C LYS A 140 -2.38 3.44 13.61
N GLY A 141 -2.62 3.52 12.31
CA GLY A 141 -3.55 4.47 11.71
C GLY A 141 -2.90 5.57 10.86
N ALA A 142 -1.61 5.50 10.61
CA ALA A 142 -0.93 6.49 9.77
C ALA A 142 -1.26 6.29 8.28
N ALA A 143 -2.50 6.56 7.88
CA ALA A 143 -2.96 6.44 6.50
C ALA A 143 -4.09 7.42 6.19
N GLY A 144 -4.36 7.67 4.91
CA GLY A 144 -5.51 8.44 4.46
C GLY A 144 -5.78 8.25 2.98
N LEU A 145 -6.95 8.67 2.51
CA LEU A 145 -7.35 8.54 1.11
C LEU A 145 -6.83 9.71 0.26
N ILE A 146 -6.62 9.42 -1.02
CA ILE A 146 -6.45 10.41 -2.08
C ILE A 146 -7.53 10.15 -3.12
N ILE A 147 -8.24 11.18 -3.52
CA ILE A 147 -9.19 11.13 -4.63
C ILE A 147 -8.67 12.04 -5.73
N VAL A 148 -8.32 11.45 -6.86
CA VAL A 148 -8.01 12.23 -8.05
C VAL A 148 -9.30 12.48 -8.82
N ARG A 149 -9.46 13.71 -9.31
CA ARG A 149 -10.57 14.16 -10.16
C ARG A 149 -10.01 14.54 -11.53
N ASP A 150 -10.78 14.29 -12.59
CA ASP A 150 -10.45 14.70 -13.95
C ASP A 150 -11.69 15.11 -14.76
N LYS A 151 -11.46 15.54 -16.00
CA LYS A 151 -12.55 15.98 -16.90
C LYS A 151 -13.40 14.82 -17.38
N GLU A 152 -12.85 13.59 -17.50
CA GLU A 152 -13.61 12.42 -17.92
C GLU A 152 -14.61 12.04 -16.83
N GLU A 153 -14.18 11.96 -15.56
CA GLU A 153 -15.05 11.71 -14.40
C GLU A 153 -16.09 12.82 -14.25
N ALA A 154 -15.70 14.09 -14.45
CA ALA A 154 -16.61 15.23 -14.34
C ALA A 154 -17.78 15.19 -15.35
N ALA A 155 -17.59 14.55 -16.49
CA ALA A 155 -18.62 14.41 -17.52
C ALA A 155 -19.60 13.25 -17.25
N LEU A 156 -19.31 12.38 -16.27
CA LEU A 156 -20.18 11.25 -15.96
C LEU A 156 -21.33 11.66 -15.04
N THR A 157 -22.52 11.14 -15.31
CA THR A 157 -23.67 11.25 -14.41
C THR A 157 -23.63 10.10 -13.40
N ILE A 158 -22.82 10.24 -12.37
CA ILE A 158 -22.65 9.29 -11.27
C ILE A 158 -22.67 10.03 -9.92
N PRO A 159 -22.96 9.35 -8.79
CA PRO A 159 -22.85 9.93 -7.46
C PRO A 159 -21.43 10.48 -7.21
N ARG A 160 -21.32 11.72 -6.70
CA ARG A 160 -20.04 12.39 -6.48
C ARG A 160 -20.04 13.43 -5.36
N THR A 161 -21.14 13.55 -4.61
CA THR A 161 -21.21 14.42 -3.44
C THR A 161 -20.59 13.70 -2.25
N TYR A 162 -19.34 14.04 -1.95
CA TYR A 162 -18.53 13.40 -0.91
C TYR A 162 -19.25 13.39 0.44
N GLY A 163 -19.32 12.24 1.08
CA GLY A 163 -20.00 12.02 2.36
C GLY A 163 -21.52 11.93 2.30
N ILE A 164 -22.14 12.13 1.14
CA ILE A 164 -23.60 12.07 0.95
C ILE A 164 -24.00 10.89 0.05
N ASP A 165 -23.47 10.85 -1.17
CA ASP A 165 -23.72 9.77 -2.13
C ASP A 165 -22.41 9.21 -2.75
N ASP A 166 -21.26 9.82 -2.44
CA ASP A 166 -19.90 9.36 -2.73
C ASP A 166 -19.19 9.12 -1.39
N ILE A 167 -19.19 7.87 -0.92
CA ILE A 167 -18.84 7.48 0.45
C ILE A 167 -17.48 6.79 0.48
N PRO A 168 -16.46 7.37 1.13
CA PRO A 168 -15.16 6.74 1.31
C PRO A 168 -15.24 5.68 2.41
N LEU A 169 -14.69 4.50 2.16
CA LEU A 169 -14.64 3.39 3.12
C LEU A 169 -13.22 2.83 3.20
N VAL A 170 -12.47 3.24 4.21
CA VAL A 170 -11.18 2.62 4.60
C VAL A 170 -11.51 1.47 5.53
N VAL A 171 -11.48 0.25 5.01
CA VAL A 171 -11.84 -0.97 5.75
C VAL A 171 -10.57 -1.64 6.26
N GLN A 172 -10.55 -1.96 7.54
CA GLN A 172 -9.42 -2.61 8.20
C GLN A 172 -9.91 -3.72 9.12
N CYS A 173 -9.09 -4.76 9.27
CA CYS A 173 -9.22 -5.73 10.35
C CYS A 173 -7.91 -5.75 11.13
N LYS A 174 -7.98 -5.79 12.45
CA LYS A 174 -6.81 -5.71 13.33
C LYS A 174 -6.86 -6.77 14.40
N GLN A 175 -5.68 -7.23 14.79
CA GLN A 175 -5.47 -7.89 16.06
C GLN A 175 -5.07 -6.84 17.10
N LEU A 176 -5.73 -6.86 18.27
CA LEU A 176 -5.35 -6.08 19.43
C LEU A 176 -4.84 -7.04 20.51
N ASP A 177 -3.80 -6.64 21.23
CA ASP A 177 -3.30 -7.40 22.39
C ASP A 177 -4.18 -7.19 23.64
N ALA A 178 -3.79 -7.82 24.76
CA ALA A 178 -4.50 -7.71 26.03
C ALA A 178 -4.53 -6.27 26.61
N ASP A 179 -3.66 -5.41 26.12
CA ASP A 179 -3.57 -4.00 26.48
C ASP A 179 -4.26 -3.08 25.47
N ASN A 180 -5.06 -3.65 24.55
CA ASN A 180 -5.73 -2.97 23.44
C ASN A 180 -4.76 -2.29 22.44
N GLN A 181 -3.49 -2.74 22.35
CA GLN A 181 -2.56 -2.18 21.37
C GLN A 181 -2.62 -2.96 20.05
N ALA A 182 -2.53 -2.23 18.93
CA ALA A 182 -2.55 -2.84 17.61
C ALA A 182 -1.26 -3.62 17.36
N MET A 183 -1.39 -4.89 16.96
CA MET A 183 -0.29 -5.80 16.66
C MET A 183 0.04 -5.74 15.17
N PRO A 184 1.32 -5.56 14.79
CA PRO A 184 1.71 -5.52 13.37
C PRO A 184 1.39 -6.82 12.64
N ARG A 185 1.64 -7.97 13.27
CA ARG A 185 1.29 -9.30 12.75
C ARG A 185 -0.10 -9.67 13.27
N GLY A 186 -1.05 -9.74 12.36
CA GLY A 186 -2.48 -9.85 12.66
C GLY A 186 -3.08 -11.26 12.46
N MET A 187 -2.33 -12.35 12.72
CA MET A 187 -2.80 -13.72 12.49
C MET A 187 -4.15 -14.06 13.15
N GLN A 188 -4.49 -13.37 14.25
CA GLN A 188 -5.76 -13.52 14.96
C GLN A 188 -6.60 -12.23 14.91
N ASP A 189 -6.55 -11.53 13.79
CA ASP A 189 -7.31 -10.30 13.57
C ASP A 189 -8.83 -10.55 13.70
N SER A 190 -9.51 -9.77 14.52
CA SER A 190 -10.95 -9.90 14.78
C SER A 190 -11.66 -8.57 14.95
N THR A 191 -10.92 -7.48 15.01
CA THR A 191 -11.47 -6.14 15.16
C THR A 191 -11.64 -5.49 13.79
N VAL A 192 -12.86 -5.59 13.24
CA VAL A 192 -13.24 -4.97 11.97
C VAL A 192 -13.64 -3.52 12.20
N MET A 193 -13.09 -2.61 11.41
CA MET A 193 -13.41 -1.19 11.48
C MET A 193 -13.49 -0.55 10.10
N VAL A 194 -14.29 0.50 10.00
CA VAL A 194 -14.40 1.34 8.81
C VAL A 194 -14.13 2.79 9.20
N ASN A 195 -13.21 3.43 8.53
CA ASN A 195 -12.77 4.80 8.85
C ASN A 195 -12.43 4.98 10.35
N GLY A 196 -11.82 3.97 10.98
CA GLY A 196 -11.47 3.96 12.39
C GLY A 196 -12.62 3.70 13.37
N VAL A 197 -13.83 3.41 12.90
CA VAL A 197 -15.03 3.12 13.72
C VAL A 197 -15.33 1.62 13.71
N ILE A 198 -15.50 1.04 14.90
CA ILE A 198 -15.90 -0.36 15.08
C ILE A 198 -17.42 -0.47 15.01
N ASN A 199 -17.94 -1.46 14.26
CA ASN A 199 -19.37 -1.71 14.08
C ASN A 199 -20.17 -0.45 13.67
N PRO A 200 -19.74 0.27 12.60
CA PRO A 200 -20.37 1.52 12.22
C PRO A 200 -21.74 1.34 11.57
N PHE A 201 -22.54 2.43 11.60
CA PHE A 201 -23.70 2.59 10.76
C PHE A 201 -23.64 3.90 9.95
N VAL A 202 -24.35 3.94 8.83
CA VAL A 202 -24.49 5.14 7.99
C VAL A 202 -25.94 5.28 7.50
N ASN A 203 -26.44 6.52 7.44
CA ASN A 203 -27.71 6.84 6.82
C ASN A 203 -27.45 7.26 5.37
N LEU A 204 -28.03 6.55 4.40
CA LEU A 204 -27.84 6.84 2.97
C LEU A 204 -29.18 7.06 2.27
N PRO A 205 -29.28 8.01 1.34
CA PRO A 205 -30.52 8.29 0.62
C PRO A 205 -30.90 7.14 -0.32
N ALA A 206 -32.21 6.96 -0.55
CA ALA A 206 -32.80 5.92 -1.42
C ALA A 206 -32.54 6.21 -2.91
N GLN A 207 -31.27 6.19 -3.34
CA GLN A 207 -30.80 6.48 -4.69
C GLN A 207 -29.56 5.65 -5.02
N PHE A 208 -28.91 5.90 -6.16
CA PHE A 208 -27.58 5.33 -6.40
C PHE A 208 -26.56 5.95 -5.43
N ILE A 209 -25.77 5.08 -4.80
CA ILE A 209 -24.67 5.44 -3.90
C ILE A 209 -23.38 4.88 -4.48
N ARG A 210 -22.33 5.70 -4.48
CA ARG A 210 -20.95 5.30 -4.80
C ARG A 210 -20.20 5.00 -3.52
N PHE A 211 -19.61 3.82 -3.42
CA PHE A 211 -18.64 3.52 -2.38
C PHE A 211 -17.24 3.48 -2.98
N ARG A 212 -16.31 4.14 -2.33
CA ARG A 212 -14.88 4.07 -2.59
C ARG A 212 -14.28 3.12 -1.57
N LEU A 213 -14.16 1.86 -1.95
CA LEU A 213 -13.64 0.80 -1.09
C LEU A 213 -12.11 0.80 -1.14
N LEU A 214 -11.46 0.87 0.01
CA LEU A 214 -10.05 0.57 0.21
C LEU A 214 -9.95 -0.56 1.23
N ASN A 215 -9.25 -1.65 0.90
CA ASN A 215 -8.79 -2.59 1.90
C ASN A 215 -7.45 -2.11 2.47
N ALA A 216 -7.46 -1.49 3.63
CA ALA A 216 -6.29 -1.01 4.36
C ALA A 216 -5.89 -1.93 5.53
N SER A 217 -6.27 -3.20 5.49
CA SER A 217 -5.80 -4.21 6.45
C SER A 217 -4.33 -4.54 6.20
N GLY A 218 -3.61 -4.93 7.25
CA GLY A 218 -2.23 -5.38 7.12
C GLY A 218 -2.08 -6.73 6.41
N GLU A 219 -3.10 -7.61 6.52
CA GLU A 219 -3.02 -8.98 6.00
C GLU A 219 -4.33 -9.45 5.34
N ARG A 220 -5.50 -9.19 5.93
CA ARG A 220 -6.79 -9.78 5.55
C ARG A 220 -7.30 -9.28 4.21
N SER A 221 -7.72 -10.21 3.36
CA SER A 221 -8.56 -9.96 2.18
C SER A 221 -10.04 -9.93 2.57
N PHE A 222 -10.82 -9.06 1.93
CA PHE A 222 -12.28 -9.03 2.06
C PHE A 222 -12.95 -9.44 0.75
N ASN A 223 -14.07 -10.16 0.84
CA ASN A 223 -14.95 -10.42 -0.28
C ASN A 223 -16.27 -9.66 -0.07
N PHE A 224 -16.25 -8.39 -0.47
CA PHE A 224 -17.35 -7.46 -0.22
C PHE A 224 -18.63 -7.86 -0.98
N GLY A 225 -19.75 -7.75 -0.29
CA GLY A 225 -21.10 -7.93 -0.85
C GLY A 225 -22.15 -7.41 0.13
N PHE A 226 -23.43 -7.44 -0.25
CA PHE A 226 -24.50 -6.97 0.62
C PHE A 226 -25.33 -8.14 1.16
N SER A 227 -25.85 -8.00 2.40
CA SER A 227 -26.57 -9.03 3.16
C SER A 227 -27.78 -9.63 2.45
N ASN A 228 -28.34 -8.97 1.45
CA ASN A 228 -29.45 -9.44 0.62
C ASN A 228 -29.01 -9.90 -0.78
N ASN A 229 -27.72 -10.14 -1.00
CA ASN A 229 -27.11 -10.44 -2.31
C ASN A 229 -27.49 -9.42 -3.40
N LYS A 230 -27.70 -8.15 -3.00
CA LYS A 230 -28.06 -7.09 -3.95
C LYS A 230 -26.92 -6.89 -4.94
N SER A 231 -27.30 -6.76 -6.21
CA SER A 231 -26.33 -6.44 -7.27
C SER A 231 -25.64 -5.11 -7.01
N ILE A 232 -24.35 -5.11 -7.26
CA ILE A 232 -23.47 -3.95 -7.27
C ILE A 232 -22.87 -3.78 -8.66
N TYR A 233 -22.48 -2.57 -9.00
CA TYR A 233 -21.85 -2.24 -10.27
C TYR A 233 -20.45 -1.74 -9.99
N VAL A 234 -19.42 -2.52 -10.34
CA VAL A 234 -18.04 -2.06 -10.28
C VAL A 234 -17.84 -1.06 -11.41
N ILE A 235 -17.43 0.14 -11.07
CA ILE A 235 -17.20 1.24 -12.03
C ILE A 235 -15.74 1.63 -12.14
N GLY A 236 -14.89 1.28 -11.16
CA GLY A 236 -13.46 1.61 -11.15
C GLY A 236 -12.65 0.60 -10.37
N THR A 237 -11.38 0.54 -10.73
CA THR A 237 -10.32 -0.24 -10.09
C THR A 237 -9.32 0.70 -9.42
N ASP A 238 -8.13 0.22 -9.05
CA ASP A 238 -7.12 0.99 -8.31
C ASP A 238 -6.78 2.33 -8.99
N GLY A 239 -6.58 2.34 -10.31
CA GLY A 239 -6.02 3.48 -11.04
C GLY A 239 -6.91 4.13 -12.10
N CYS A 240 -8.15 3.67 -12.33
CA CYS A 240 -9.09 4.32 -13.26
C CYS A 240 -10.49 3.74 -13.19
N PHE A 241 -11.43 4.42 -13.87
CA PHE A 241 -12.73 3.83 -14.20
C PHE A 241 -12.59 2.68 -15.20
N LEU A 242 -13.53 1.74 -15.16
CA LEU A 242 -13.73 0.73 -16.20
C LEU A 242 -14.31 1.37 -17.48
N LYS A 243 -14.19 0.67 -18.59
CA LYS A 243 -14.86 1.09 -19.84
C LYS A 243 -16.38 1.08 -19.70
N HIS A 244 -16.92 0.06 -19.03
CA HIS A 244 -18.33 -0.13 -18.70
C HIS A 244 -18.45 -0.59 -17.26
N SER A 245 -19.57 -0.30 -16.62
CA SER A 245 -19.86 -0.87 -15.30
C SER A 245 -20.04 -2.39 -15.39
N THR A 246 -19.44 -3.13 -14.47
CA THR A 246 -19.58 -4.59 -14.39
C THR A 246 -20.49 -4.96 -13.24
N GLN A 247 -21.61 -5.61 -13.52
CA GLN A 247 -22.55 -6.08 -12.51
C GLN A 247 -22.05 -7.36 -11.84
N THR A 248 -22.09 -7.40 -10.50
CA THR A 248 -21.69 -8.56 -9.69
C THR A 248 -22.43 -8.53 -8.34
N THR A 249 -22.26 -9.54 -7.53
CA THR A 249 -22.69 -9.56 -6.11
C THR A 249 -21.52 -9.59 -5.15
N ARG A 250 -20.28 -9.75 -5.65
CA ARG A 250 -19.06 -9.85 -4.86
C ARG A 250 -17.92 -9.05 -5.47
N VAL A 251 -17.16 -8.38 -4.62
CA VAL A 251 -15.90 -7.72 -4.98
C VAL A 251 -14.85 -8.12 -3.97
N ARG A 252 -13.89 -8.96 -4.39
CA ARG A 252 -12.74 -9.29 -3.57
C ARG A 252 -11.70 -8.18 -3.68
N LEU A 253 -11.19 -7.74 -2.53
CA LEU A 253 -10.05 -6.83 -2.42
C LEU A 253 -9.05 -7.39 -1.40
N SER A 254 -7.83 -7.60 -1.83
CA SER A 254 -6.67 -7.88 -0.96
C SER A 254 -6.09 -6.58 -0.39
N PRO A 255 -5.19 -6.64 0.61
CA PRO A 255 -4.56 -5.44 1.15
C PRO A 255 -3.97 -4.53 0.08
N GLY A 256 -4.25 -3.23 0.16
CA GLY A 256 -3.84 -2.21 -0.79
C GLY A 256 -4.76 -2.04 -2.00
N GLU A 257 -5.60 -3.01 -2.35
CA GLU A 257 -6.54 -2.88 -3.48
C GLU A 257 -7.68 -1.92 -3.18
N ARG A 258 -8.14 -1.24 -4.23
CA ARG A 258 -9.31 -0.36 -4.20
C ARG A 258 -10.31 -0.77 -5.28
N ALA A 259 -11.56 -0.48 -5.01
CA ALA A 259 -12.62 -0.54 -6.02
C ALA A 259 -13.63 0.57 -5.80
N GLU A 260 -14.17 1.10 -6.88
CA GLU A 260 -15.31 1.99 -6.83
C GLU A 260 -16.54 1.24 -7.31
N ILE A 261 -17.55 1.21 -6.46
CA ILE A 261 -18.79 0.47 -6.72
C ILE A 261 -20.01 1.37 -6.58
N LEU A 262 -21.06 1.08 -7.37
CA LEU A 262 -22.38 1.68 -7.22
C LEU A 262 -23.36 0.64 -6.69
N ILE A 263 -24.23 1.08 -5.78
CA ILE A 263 -25.40 0.33 -5.33
C ILE A 263 -26.66 1.15 -5.57
N ASN A 264 -27.71 0.51 -6.07
CA ASN A 264 -29.01 1.15 -6.24
C ASN A 264 -29.89 0.91 -5.01
N LEU A 265 -30.11 1.95 -4.19
CA LEU A 265 -31.00 1.91 -3.02
C LEU A 265 -32.40 2.47 -3.31
N THR A 266 -32.73 2.80 -4.57
CA THR A 266 -34.05 3.31 -4.97
C THR A 266 -35.16 2.39 -4.48
N GLY A 267 -36.21 2.95 -3.86
CA GLY A 267 -37.33 2.19 -3.30
C GLY A 267 -37.08 1.50 -1.98
N MET A 268 -35.91 1.66 -1.37
CA MET A 268 -35.53 1.02 -0.09
C MET A 268 -35.69 1.94 1.12
N ASN A 269 -36.35 3.08 1.00
CA ASN A 269 -36.56 3.98 2.14
C ASN A 269 -37.08 3.23 3.39
N SER A 270 -36.53 3.54 4.55
CA SER A 270 -36.80 2.89 5.85
C SER A 270 -36.36 1.43 5.97
N GLN A 271 -35.63 0.88 5.00
CA GLN A 271 -35.03 -0.44 5.07
C GLN A 271 -33.58 -0.35 5.56
N SER A 272 -33.04 -1.50 6.03
CA SER A 272 -31.65 -1.64 6.42
C SER A 272 -31.00 -2.80 5.67
N LEU A 273 -29.69 -2.67 5.39
CA LEU A 273 -28.86 -3.75 4.87
C LEU A 273 -27.44 -3.61 5.46
N TYR A 274 -26.63 -4.63 5.27
CA TYR A 274 -25.24 -4.61 5.67
C TYR A 274 -24.33 -4.75 4.44
N LEU A 275 -23.25 -3.96 4.40
CA LEU A 275 -22.06 -4.34 3.67
C LEU A 275 -21.35 -5.41 4.50
N MET A 276 -20.99 -6.53 3.89
CA MET A 276 -20.43 -7.71 4.52
C MET A 276 -19.12 -8.12 3.86
N SER A 277 -18.33 -8.94 4.53
CA SER A 277 -17.33 -9.80 3.89
C SER A 277 -17.88 -11.23 3.85
N TYR A 278 -17.95 -11.78 2.65
CA TYR A 278 -18.28 -13.19 2.41
C TYR A 278 -16.98 -14.00 2.40
N ALA A 279 -16.37 -14.12 3.58
CA ALA A 279 -15.08 -14.77 3.75
C ALA A 279 -15.14 -16.28 3.50
N SER A 280 -16.30 -16.91 3.67
CA SER A 280 -16.53 -18.33 3.36
C SER A 280 -16.40 -18.66 1.86
N GLU A 281 -16.54 -17.65 0.99
CA GLU A 281 -16.42 -17.79 -0.47
C GLU A 281 -14.99 -17.53 -0.99
N LEU A 282 -14.04 -17.13 -0.13
CA LEU A 282 -12.64 -16.98 -0.51
C LEU A 282 -11.98 -18.34 -0.69
N ASN A 283 -10.98 -18.41 -1.55
CA ASN A 283 -10.22 -19.63 -1.76
C ASN A 283 -9.30 -19.92 -0.55
N MET A 284 -9.02 -21.19 -0.31
CA MET A 284 -8.03 -21.61 0.67
C MET A 284 -6.64 -21.03 0.31
N GLY A 285 -5.90 -20.56 1.32
CA GLY A 285 -4.62 -19.88 1.12
C GLY A 285 -4.75 -18.35 0.95
N VAL A 286 -5.95 -17.82 0.71
CA VAL A 286 -6.20 -16.37 0.75
C VAL A 286 -6.40 -15.94 2.20
N GLN A 287 -5.65 -14.96 2.67
CA GLN A 287 -5.74 -14.46 4.06
C GLN A 287 -7.17 -13.98 4.35
N GLY A 288 -7.77 -14.53 5.42
CA GLY A 288 -9.18 -14.30 5.77
C GLY A 288 -10.15 -15.34 5.23
N GLY A 289 -9.73 -16.16 4.26
CA GLY A 289 -10.52 -17.29 3.73
C GLY A 289 -10.53 -18.51 4.65
N PRO A 290 -11.17 -19.62 4.20
CA PRO A 290 -11.17 -20.88 4.92
C PRO A 290 -9.74 -21.40 5.17
N THR A 291 -9.50 -21.92 6.37
CA THR A 291 -8.24 -22.52 6.79
C THR A 291 -8.32 -24.05 6.77
N MET A 292 -7.17 -24.73 6.71
CA MET A 292 -7.14 -26.17 6.85
C MET A 292 -7.59 -26.59 8.25
N PRO A 293 -8.39 -27.67 8.38
CA PRO A 293 -8.76 -28.19 9.69
C PRO A 293 -7.51 -28.58 10.49
N MET A 294 -7.38 -28.01 11.67
CA MET A 294 -6.31 -28.36 12.61
C MET A 294 -6.64 -29.68 13.34
N PRO A 295 -5.64 -30.46 13.74
CA PRO A 295 -5.85 -31.63 14.55
C PRO A 295 -6.66 -31.31 15.83
N PRO A 296 -7.56 -32.20 16.30
CA PRO A 296 -8.30 -31.98 17.53
C PRO A 296 -7.38 -31.67 18.73
N GLY A 297 -7.67 -30.58 19.46
CA GLY A 297 -6.88 -30.15 20.61
C GLY A 297 -5.75 -29.17 20.31
N SER A 298 -5.50 -28.83 19.04
CA SER A 298 -4.58 -27.73 18.69
C SER A 298 -5.14 -26.39 19.20
N PRO A 299 -4.29 -25.49 19.74
CA PRO A 299 -4.74 -24.15 20.06
C PRO A 299 -5.18 -23.41 18.79
N PRO A 300 -6.18 -22.50 18.86
CA PRO A 300 -6.55 -21.68 17.70
C PRO A 300 -5.35 -20.81 17.30
N MET A 301 -4.80 -21.06 16.14
CA MET A 301 -3.70 -20.27 15.58
C MET A 301 -4.21 -19.19 14.63
N ASP A 302 -5.44 -19.34 14.14
CA ASP A 302 -6.05 -18.49 13.12
C ASP A 302 -7.09 -17.54 13.71
N SER A 303 -7.39 -16.49 12.93
CA SER A 303 -8.46 -15.56 13.25
C SER A 303 -9.83 -16.25 13.32
N PRO A 304 -10.68 -15.89 14.32
CA PRO A 304 -12.05 -16.40 14.40
C PRO A 304 -12.94 -15.96 13.23
N LEU A 305 -12.48 -15.02 12.39
CA LEU A 305 -13.19 -14.53 11.21
C LEU A 305 -12.78 -15.26 9.92
N ASN A 306 -11.80 -16.17 9.96
CA ASN A 306 -11.34 -16.86 8.77
C ASN A 306 -12.41 -17.84 8.25
N GLY A 307 -12.78 -17.67 6.97
CA GLY A 307 -13.84 -18.45 6.34
C GLY A 307 -15.25 -18.25 6.91
N ILE A 308 -15.45 -17.23 7.73
CA ILE A 308 -16.74 -16.89 8.34
C ILE A 308 -17.24 -15.56 7.75
N ASP A 309 -18.51 -15.52 7.31
CA ASP A 309 -19.13 -14.30 6.81
C ASP A 309 -19.48 -13.36 7.97
N PHE A 310 -19.17 -12.07 7.82
CA PHE A 310 -19.39 -11.08 8.86
C PHE A 310 -19.81 -9.71 8.33
N ASN A 311 -20.48 -8.93 9.18
CA ASN A 311 -20.90 -7.58 8.88
C ASN A 311 -19.72 -6.60 9.00
N ILE A 312 -19.66 -5.63 8.08
CA ILE A 312 -18.65 -4.56 8.05
C ILE A 312 -19.29 -3.21 8.38
N LEU A 313 -20.40 -2.87 7.69
CA LEU A 313 -21.08 -1.58 7.84
C LEU A 313 -22.59 -1.78 7.74
N LYS A 314 -23.35 -1.25 8.73
CA LYS A 314 -24.79 -1.17 8.63
C LYS A 314 -25.20 0.05 7.84
N ILE A 315 -26.09 -0.14 6.87
CA ILE A 315 -26.68 0.93 6.06
C ILE A 315 -28.16 1.05 6.43
N GLN A 316 -28.57 2.25 6.82
CA GLN A 316 -29.97 2.62 7.01
C GLN A 316 -30.39 3.51 5.85
N VAL A 317 -31.37 3.08 5.07
CA VAL A 317 -31.81 3.83 3.91
C VAL A 317 -32.83 4.87 4.34
N VAL A 318 -32.55 6.13 4.04
CA VAL A 318 -33.42 7.29 4.32
C VAL A 318 -34.04 7.83 3.04
N ALA A 319 -34.89 8.84 3.16
CA ALA A 319 -35.57 9.43 2.00
C ALA A 319 -34.57 9.90 0.93
N GLN A 320 -34.98 9.78 -0.32
CA GLN A 320 -34.22 10.21 -1.50
C GLN A 320 -33.97 11.72 -1.48
N ASN A 321 -32.79 12.13 -1.96
CA ASN A 321 -32.46 13.55 -2.15
C ASN A 321 -33.12 14.12 -3.42
N ILE A 322 -33.25 15.44 -3.48
CA ILE A 322 -33.86 16.15 -4.62
C ILE A 322 -33.12 15.90 -5.95
N ASN A 323 -31.80 15.86 -5.90
CA ASN A 323 -30.92 15.71 -7.07
C ASN A 323 -30.39 14.27 -7.21
N ALA A 324 -31.24 13.29 -6.95
CA ALA A 324 -30.84 11.89 -6.96
C ALA A 324 -30.40 11.42 -8.35
N ILE A 325 -29.26 10.73 -8.40
CA ILE A 325 -28.86 9.93 -9.56
C ILE A 325 -29.71 8.65 -9.54
N THR A 326 -30.45 8.41 -10.64
CA THR A 326 -31.38 7.28 -10.77
C THR A 326 -31.01 6.27 -11.85
N SER A 327 -29.95 6.57 -12.62
CA SER A 327 -29.38 5.69 -13.64
C SER A 327 -27.87 5.81 -13.69
N ILE A 328 -27.22 4.80 -14.24
CA ILE A 328 -25.77 4.80 -14.47
C ILE A 328 -25.48 4.88 -15.98
N PRO A 329 -24.39 5.55 -16.41
CA PRO A 329 -24.02 5.60 -17.82
C PRO A 329 -23.69 4.20 -18.37
N SER A 330 -24.07 3.96 -19.63
CA SER A 330 -23.75 2.70 -20.32
C SER A 330 -22.26 2.57 -20.66
N SER A 331 -21.55 3.69 -20.78
CA SER A 331 -20.11 3.77 -20.98
C SER A 331 -19.53 4.77 -19.98
N LEU A 332 -18.39 4.45 -19.38
CA LEU A 332 -17.74 5.31 -18.39
C LEU A 332 -16.59 6.09 -19.04
N VAL A 333 -15.50 5.40 -19.37
CA VAL A 333 -14.32 6.03 -19.97
C VAL A 333 -13.78 5.20 -21.13
N SER A 334 -12.91 5.82 -21.94
CA SER A 334 -12.14 5.08 -22.94
C SER A 334 -10.89 4.53 -22.32
N LEU A 335 -10.65 3.23 -22.49
CA LEU A 335 -9.43 2.55 -22.08
C LEU A 335 -8.68 2.06 -23.32
N SER A 336 -7.37 2.19 -23.29
CA SER A 336 -6.46 1.69 -24.33
C SER A 336 -5.38 0.84 -23.65
N PRO A 337 -5.68 -0.42 -23.29
CA PRO A 337 -4.68 -1.33 -22.73
C PRO A 337 -3.51 -1.51 -23.71
N TYR A 338 -2.33 -1.76 -23.17
CA TYR A 338 -1.15 -2.02 -24.00
C TYR A 338 -1.30 -3.39 -24.67
N GLU A 339 -0.88 -3.49 -25.93
CA GLU A 339 -0.88 -4.75 -26.67
C GLU A 339 0.38 -5.56 -26.33
N GLU A 340 0.22 -6.83 -26.07
CA GLU A 340 1.30 -7.76 -25.70
C GLU A 340 2.46 -7.76 -26.70
N LYS A 341 2.16 -7.65 -28.00
CA LYS A 341 3.17 -7.59 -29.07
C LYS A 341 4.12 -6.38 -29.01
N ASN A 342 3.74 -5.33 -28.25
CA ASN A 342 4.51 -4.10 -28.08
C ASN A 342 5.44 -4.18 -26.85
N ALA A 343 5.38 -5.26 -26.09
CA ALA A 343 6.27 -5.44 -24.95
C ALA A 343 7.70 -5.70 -25.42
N SER A 344 8.63 -4.91 -24.88
CA SER A 344 10.07 -5.04 -25.17
C SER A 344 10.74 -6.16 -24.36
N THR A 345 10.16 -6.50 -23.21
CA THR A 345 10.73 -7.47 -22.24
C THR A 345 9.62 -8.18 -21.50
N THR A 346 9.83 -9.47 -21.20
CA THR A 346 9.05 -10.22 -20.23
C THR A 346 9.94 -10.60 -19.07
N ARG A 347 9.57 -10.19 -17.84
CA ARG A 347 10.26 -10.56 -16.61
C ARG A 347 9.53 -11.72 -15.94
N ILE A 348 10.29 -12.68 -15.43
CA ILE A 348 9.77 -13.80 -14.66
C ILE A 348 10.05 -13.50 -13.17
N ILE A 349 9.00 -13.45 -12.38
CA ILE A 349 9.08 -13.26 -10.93
C ILE A 349 8.44 -14.47 -10.26
N ASN A 350 9.20 -15.17 -9.44
CA ASN A 350 8.69 -16.29 -8.64
C ASN A 350 8.52 -15.84 -7.20
N ILE A 351 7.36 -16.07 -6.64
CA ILE A 351 7.11 -15.97 -5.20
C ILE A 351 7.43 -17.32 -4.59
N THR A 352 8.35 -17.34 -3.63
CA THR A 352 8.80 -18.56 -2.95
C THR A 352 8.76 -18.34 -1.43
N ALA A 353 8.75 -19.44 -0.69
CA ALA A 353 8.84 -19.44 0.77
C ALA A 353 10.15 -20.10 1.20
N LYS A 354 10.67 -19.72 2.34
CA LYS A 354 11.85 -20.37 2.94
C LYS A 354 11.63 -21.87 3.15
N ASP A 355 10.44 -22.25 3.56
CA ASP A 355 9.97 -23.62 3.68
C ASP A 355 8.67 -23.74 2.88
N SER A 356 8.56 -24.72 2.02
CA SER A 356 7.41 -24.93 1.13
C SER A 356 6.08 -25.15 1.88
N LEU A 357 6.11 -25.47 3.16
CA LEU A 357 4.93 -25.70 4.00
C LEU A 357 4.63 -24.52 4.93
N THR A 358 5.43 -23.44 4.93
CA THR A 358 5.19 -22.30 5.81
C THR A 358 3.98 -21.50 5.34
N MET A 359 3.16 -21.08 6.32
CA MET A 359 2.04 -20.14 6.13
C MET A 359 2.37 -18.72 6.61
N ASP A 360 3.49 -18.53 7.30
CA ASP A 360 3.86 -17.31 8.03
C ASP A 360 5.18 -16.68 7.53
N GLY A 361 5.79 -17.27 6.49
CA GLY A 361 7.02 -16.73 5.88
C GLY A 361 8.33 -17.17 6.57
N PRO A 362 9.45 -16.54 6.28
CA PRO A 362 9.59 -15.48 5.30
C PRO A 362 9.35 -15.92 3.86
N PHE A 363 8.84 -14.99 3.05
CA PHE A 363 8.59 -15.16 1.62
C PHE A 363 9.55 -14.28 0.81
N TYR A 364 9.78 -14.66 -0.45
CA TYR A 364 10.79 -14.03 -1.30
C TYR A 364 10.28 -13.79 -2.71
N PHE A 365 10.82 -12.78 -3.38
CA PHE A 365 10.82 -12.68 -4.84
C PHE A 365 12.13 -13.22 -5.38
N ASN A 366 12.06 -14.23 -6.27
CA ASN A 366 13.22 -14.88 -6.89
C ASN A 366 14.27 -15.33 -5.87
N ASP A 367 13.82 -15.95 -4.76
CA ASP A 367 14.64 -16.48 -3.66
C ASP A 367 15.55 -15.44 -2.98
N SER A 368 15.19 -14.16 -3.08
CA SER A 368 15.98 -13.05 -2.54
C SER A 368 15.14 -12.20 -1.58
N THR A 369 15.74 -11.83 -0.45
CA THR A 369 15.18 -10.82 0.45
C THR A 369 15.59 -9.43 0.01
N PHE A 370 14.87 -8.41 0.44
CA PHE A 370 15.16 -7.02 0.15
C PHE A 370 16.56 -6.60 0.61
N ASP A 371 17.23 -5.83 -0.23
CA ASP A 371 18.51 -5.20 0.05
C ASP A 371 18.47 -3.78 -0.53
N MET A 372 18.57 -2.79 0.34
CA MET A 372 18.55 -1.35 0.00
C MET A 372 19.61 -0.95 -1.06
N MET A 373 20.67 -1.75 -1.21
CA MET A 373 21.78 -1.46 -2.13
C MET A 373 21.66 -2.20 -3.46
N ARG A 374 20.76 -3.19 -3.57
CA ARG A 374 20.61 -4.00 -4.79
C ARG A 374 19.46 -3.47 -5.64
N ILE A 375 19.76 -3.11 -6.88
CA ILE A 375 18.74 -2.83 -7.90
C ILE A 375 18.47 -4.11 -8.68
N ASP A 376 17.24 -4.61 -8.60
CA ASP A 376 16.87 -5.86 -9.26
C ASP A 376 16.68 -5.67 -10.77
N TYR A 377 16.12 -4.51 -11.18
CA TYR A 377 15.86 -4.22 -12.59
C TYR A 377 16.23 -2.78 -12.96
N PHE A 378 16.85 -2.64 -14.13
CA PHE A 378 16.96 -1.36 -14.84
C PHE A 378 16.00 -1.39 -16.02
N ILE A 379 15.10 -0.44 -16.07
CA ILE A 379 13.99 -0.42 -17.02
C ILE A 379 14.13 0.82 -17.92
N PRO A 380 14.25 0.67 -19.23
CA PRO A 380 14.35 1.84 -20.12
C PRO A 380 13.06 2.67 -20.10
N LEU A 381 13.18 3.99 -19.97
CA LEU A 381 12.06 4.92 -20.08
C LEU A 381 11.31 4.71 -21.41
N ASN A 382 10.00 4.75 -21.38
CA ASN A 382 9.06 4.47 -22.46
C ASN A 382 8.96 3.01 -22.89
N SER A 383 9.63 2.07 -22.20
CA SER A 383 9.45 0.65 -22.48
C SER A 383 8.08 0.14 -21.98
N ILE A 384 7.55 -0.83 -22.71
CA ILE A 384 6.41 -1.63 -22.27
C ILE A 384 6.97 -2.98 -21.85
N GLU A 385 6.66 -3.41 -20.62
CA GLU A 385 7.11 -4.70 -20.10
C GLU A 385 5.94 -5.56 -19.67
N ILE A 386 6.13 -6.88 -19.77
CA ILE A 386 5.26 -7.89 -19.16
C ILE A 386 5.99 -8.45 -17.95
N TRP A 387 5.31 -8.48 -16.80
CA TRP A 387 5.80 -9.19 -15.64
C TRP A 387 4.92 -10.43 -15.42
N SER A 388 5.54 -11.59 -15.48
CA SER A 388 4.89 -12.90 -15.26
C SER A 388 5.24 -13.35 -13.86
N ILE A 389 4.27 -13.29 -12.96
CA ILE A 389 4.46 -13.52 -11.54
C ILE A 389 3.80 -14.84 -11.16
N THR A 390 4.60 -15.82 -10.70
CA THR A 390 4.12 -17.14 -10.30
C THR A 390 4.27 -17.32 -8.80
N ASN A 391 3.17 -17.62 -8.12
CA ASN A 391 3.18 -17.91 -6.70
C ASN A 391 3.39 -19.42 -6.46
N LYS A 392 4.56 -19.78 -5.91
CA LYS A 392 4.94 -21.15 -5.53
C LYS A 392 4.78 -21.43 -4.04
N SER A 393 4.18 -20.51 -3.28
CA SER A 393 3.92 -20.66 -1.86
C SER A 393 2.50 -21.18 -1.59
N MET A 394 2.20 -21.48 -0.34
CA MET A 394 0.89 -21.99 0.11
C MET A 394 -0.11 -20.88 0.45
N VAL A 395 0.29 -19.62 0.44
CA VAL A 395 -0.55 -18.46 0.75
C VAL A 395 -0.61 -17.48 -0.41
N ALA A 396 -1.68 -16.72 -0.52
CA ALA A 396 -1.83 -15.70 -1.53
C ALA A 396 -1.02 -14.44 -1.19
N HIS A 397 -0.55 -13.75 -2.22
CA HIS A 397 0.24 -12.53 -2.07
C HIS A 397 -0.32 -11.42 -2.95
N PRO A 398 -0.79 -10.29 -2.39
CA PRO A 398 -1.06 -9.10 -3.17
C PRO A 398 0.27 -8.48 -3.62
N PHE A 399 0.53 -8.53 -4.91
CA PHE A 399 1.71 -7.93 -5.53
C PHE A 399 1.41 -6.48 -5.88
N HIS A 400 2.22 -5.56 -5.38
CA HIS A 400 2.18 -4.14 -5.67
C HIS A 400 3.45 -3.68 -6.38
N THR A 401 3.31 -2.75 -7.32
CA THR A 401 4.43 -2.03 -7.94
C THR A 401 4.20 -0.53 -7.86
N HIS A 402 5.23 0.19 -7.50
CA HIS A 402 5.26 1.65 -7.50
C HIS A 402 5.38 2.21 -8.92
N ASP A 403 5.32 3.52 -9.08
CA ASP A 403 5.45 4.28 -10.30
C ASP A 403 4.25 4.11 -11.23
N VAL A 404 4.14 2.96 -11.92
CA VAL A 404 3.19 2.78 -13.01
C VAL A 404 2.06 1.81 -12.68
N GLN A 405 0.88 2.12 -13.20
CA GLN A 405 -0.27 1.22 -13.13
C GLN A 405 -0.22 0.24 -14.31
N PHE A 406 -0.63 -1.00 -14.05
CA PHE A 406 -0.66 -2.08 -15.02
C PHE A 406 -2.06 -2.51 -15.41
N TYR A 407 -2.16 -3.27 -16.50
CA TYR A 407 -3.34 -4.08 -16.83
C TYR A 407 -3.00 -5.57 -16.60
N ILE A 408 -3.96 -6.33 -16.10
CA ILE A 408 -3.83 -7.79 -16.02
C ILE A 408 -4.08 -8.36 -17.43
N LEU A 409 -3.09 -9.00 -18.00
CA LEU A 409 -3.22 -9.70 -19.28
C LEU A 409 -4.06 -10.98 -19.10
N ASP A 410 -3.63 -11.82 -18.17
CA ASP A 410 -4.32 -13.06 -17.85
C ASP A 410 -3.93 -13.61 -16.47
N ARG A 411 -4.68 -14.65 -16.06
CA ARG A 411 -4.48 -15.50 -14.90
C ARG A 411 -4.43 -16.94 -15.38
N ASP A 412 -3.28 -17.61 -15.28
CA ASP A 412 -3.05 -18.98 -15.83
C ASP A 412 -3.46 -19.11 -17.31
N GLY A 413 -3.18 -18.07 -18.11
CA GLY A 413 -3.54 -18.01 -19.53
C GLY A 413 -5.02 -17.69 -19.81
N ASN A 414 -5.84 -17.48 -18.78
CA ASN A 414 -7.26 -17.10 -18.94
C ASN A 414 -7.44 -15.59 -18.78
N PRO A 415 -8.33 -14.97 -19.57
CA PRO A 415 -8.62 -13.54 -19.42
C PRO A 415 -9.10 -13.20 -18.00
N SER A 416 -8.59 -12.09 -17.44
CA SER A 416 -9.06 -11.58 -16.14
C SER A 416 -10.56 -11.26 -16.15
N PRO A 417 -11.26 -11.36 -15.01
CA PRO A 417 -12.66 -10.94 -14.89
C PRO A 417 -12.84 -9.48 -15.34
N GLU A 418 -13.97 -9.16 -15.97
CA GLU A 418 -14.23 -7.80 -16.49
C GLU A 418 -14.08 -6.71 -15.45
N ARG A 419 -14.45 -6.98 -14.19
CA ARG A 419 -14.30 -6.05 -13.07
C ARG A 419 -12.85 -5.71 -12.71
N GLU A 420 -11.86 -6.48 -13.22
CA GLU A 420 -10.42 -6.29 -13.00
C GLU A 420 -9.70 -5.70 -14.21
N ARG A 421 -10.41 -5.43 -15.33
CA ARG A 421 -9.83 -4.96 -16.60
C ARG A 421 -9.57 -3.45 -16.66
N GLY A 422 -9.60 -2.76 -15.53
CA GLY A 422 -9.10 -1.39 -15.38
C GLY A 422 -7.60 -1.35 -15.09
N ARG A 423 -7.05 -0.14 -14.94
CA ARG A 423 -5.68 0.05 -14.43
C ARG A 423 -5.62 -0.33 -12.96
N LYS A 424 -4.62 -1.11 -12.61
CA LYS A 424 -4.37 -1.55 -11.23
C LYS A 424 -2.91 -1.29 -10.85
N ASP A 425 -2.67 -1.24 -9.56
CA ASP A 425 -1.32 -1.21 -8.99
C ASP A 425 -1.09 -2.33 -7.96
N VAL A 426 -2.17 -3.03 -7.54
CA VAL A 426 -2.10 -4.24 -6.72
C VAL A 426 -2.84 -5.38 -7.42
N VAL A 427 -2.29 -6.59 -7.38
CA VAL A 427 -2.97 -7.80 -7.85
C VAL A 427 -2.71 -8.96 -6.91
N LEU A 428 -3.79 -9.60 -6.42
CA LEU A 428 -3.67 -10.81 -5.61
C LEU A 428 -3.26 -11.99 -6.51
N ILE A 429 -2.23 -12.71 -6.09
CA ILE A 429 -1.74 -13.92 -6.75
C ILE A 429 -1.94 -15.10 -5.79
N GLU A 430 -2.86 -15.98 -6.15
CA GLU A 430 -3.23 -17.12 -5.31
C GLU A 430 -2.16 -18.25 -5.34
N PRO A 431 -2.18 -19.20 -4.39
CA PRO A 431 -1.26 -20.33 -4.43
C PRO A 431 -1.28 -21.07 -5.76
N ASN A 432 -0.09 -21.33 -6.32
CA ASN A 432 0.13 -21.99 -7.62
C ASN A 432 -0.43 -21.24 -8.85
N GLU A 433 -0.84 -20.00 -8.71
CA GLU A 433 -1.32 -19.15 -9.80
C GLU A 433 -0.15 -18.41 -10.48
N THR A 434 -0.25 -18.21 -11.78
CA THR A 434 0.59 -17.29 -12.56
C THR A 434 -0.28 -16.16 -13.09
N VAL A 435 0.08 -14.93 -12.73
CA VAL A 435 -0.57 -13.72 -13.25
C VAL A 435 0.41 -12.98 -14.14
N ARG A 436 -0.02 -12.64 -15.37
CA ARG A 436 0.77 -11.77 -16.26
C ARG A 436 0.16 -10.36 -16.25
N ILE A 437 0.99 -9.38 -15.96
CA ILE A 437 0.63 -7.96 -15.99
C ILE A 437 1.45 -7.25 -17.04
N ILE A 438 0.86 -6.20 -17.66
CA ILE A 438 1.53 -5.36 -18.67
C ILE A 438 1.46 -3.90 -18.27
N MET A 439 2.57 -3.19 -18.37
CA MET A 439 2.69 -1.79 -17.99
C MET A 439 3.70 -1.06 -18.88
N LYS A 440 3.59 0.26 -18.89
CA LYS A 440 4.53 1.15 -19.59
C LYS A 440 5.19 2.07 -18.59
N PHE A 441 6.51 2.15 -18.61
CA PHE A 441 7.32 3.00 -17.74
C PHE A 441 7.57 4.32 -18.46
N GLU A 442 6.79 5.33 -18.16
CA GLU A 442 6.81 6.63 -18.86
C GLU A 442 7.04 7.79 -17.89
N ASP A 443 7.26 8.98 -18.44
CA ASP A 443 7.36 10.29 -17.78
C ASP A 443 8.57 10.46 -16.83
N HIS A 444 8.87 9.51 -15.94
CA HIS A 444 9.87 9.70 -14.89
C HIS A 444 11.03 8.72 -15.02
N ALA A 445 12.23 9.26 -15.29
CA ALA A 445 13.47 8.49 -15.21
C ALA A 445 14.34 9.02 -14.08
N ASP A 446 14.90 8.12 -13.28
CA ASP A 446 15.83 8.43 -12.20
C ASP A 446 16.94 7.38 -12.17
N THR A 447 18.20 7.83 -12.00
CA THR A 447 19.36 6.94 -11.92
C THR A 447 19.94 6.87 -10.50
N LEU A 448 19.28 7.50 -9.53
CA LEU A 448 19.73 7.59 -8.14
C LEU A 448 18.73 6.98 -7.17
N VAL A 449 17.43 7.23 -7.36
CA VAL A 449 16.36 6.77 -6.48
C VAL A 449 15.54 5.70 -7.20
N PRO A 450 15.47 4.48 -6.66
CA PRO A 450 14.63 3.42 -7.23
C PRO A 450 13.19 3.52 -6.78
N TYR A 451 12.31 2.89 -7.56
CA TYR A 451 10.96 2.52 -7.19
C TYR A 451 10.94 1.11 -6.60
N MET A 452 9.88 0.81 -5.84
CA MET A 452 9.71 -0.47 -5.18
C MET A 452 8.71 -1.38 -5.90
N TYR A 453 8.82 -2.68 -5.71
CA TYR A 453 7.75 -3.65 -5.87
C TYR A 453 7.77 -4.60 -4.68
N HIS A 454 6.61 -4.96 -4.16
CA HIS A 454 6.54 -5.75 -2.93
C HIS A 454 5.22 -6.50 -2.77
N CYS A 455 5.17 -7.43 -1.83
CA CYS A 455 3.92 -7.99 -1.33
C CYS A 455 3.23 -6.96 -0.42
N HIS A 456 1.94 -6.73 -0.62
CA HIS A 456 1.20 -5.76 0.19
C HIS A 456 0.54 -6.39 1.45
N VAL A 457 0.90 -7.61 1.83
CA VAL A 457 0.80 -8.06 3.22
C VAL A 457 1.95 -7.38 3.96
N LEU A 458 1.63 -6.40 4.81
CA LEU A 458 2.60 -5.45 5.35
C LEU A 458 3.72 -6.13 6.17
N MET A 459 3.41 -7.25 6.83
CA MET A 459 4.44 -8.01 7.54
C MET A 459 5.36 -8.78 6.59
N HIS A 460 4.85 -9.27 5.44
CA HIS A 460 5.71 -9.90 4.44
C HIS A 460 6.68 -8.87 3.82
N GLU A 461 6.20 -7.64 3.60
CA GLU A 461 7.02 -6.51 3.18
C GLU A 461 8.12 -6.22 4.19
N ASP A 462 7.76 -6.01 5.48
CA ASP A 462 8.72 -5.74 6.58
C ASP A 462 9.69 -6.91 6.81
N ASP A 463 9.29 -8.16 6.51
CA ASP A 463 10.14 -9.36 6.54
C ASP A 463 11.05 -9.46 5.29
N GLY A 464 10.96 -8.51 4.35
CA GLY A 464 11.83 -8.39 3.19
C GLY A 464 11.29 -8.98 1.88
N MET A 465 9.98 -9.27 1.77
CA MET A 465 9.33 -9.65 0.50
C MET A 465 9.12 -8.40 -0.36
N MET A 466 10.21 -7.81 -0.79
CA MET A 466 10.29 -6.57 -1.53
C MET A 466 11.51 -6.58 -2.45
N GLY A 467 11.44 -5.82 -3.55
CA GLY A 467 12.54 -5.54 -4.45
C GLY A 467 12.45 -4.11 -4.97
N GLN A 468 13.43 -3.72 -5.79
CA GLN A 468 13.47 -2.35 -6.31
C GLN A 468 13.98 -2.31 -7.75
N PHE A 469 13.50 -1.31 -8.49
CA PHE A 469 13.89 -1.08 -9.87
C PHE A 469 14.15 0.41 -10.13
N MET A 470 14.95 0.68 -11.14
CA MET A 470 15.18 2.03 -11.66
C MET A 470 14.61 2.17 -13.06
N VAL A 471 13.90 3.27 -13.32
CA VAL A 471 13.57 3.68 -14.68
C VAL A 471 14.69 4.59 -15.18
N VAL A 472 15.40 4.14 -16.23
CA VAL A 472 16.58 4.83 -16.76
C VAL A 472 16.30 5.45 -18.13
N PRO A 473 17.00 6.54 -18.52
CA PRO A 473 16.81 7.14 -19.86
C PRO A 473 16.96 6.11 -20.98
N ALA A 474 16.07 6.14 -21.99
CA ALA A 474 15.99 5.13 -23.06
C ALA A 474 17.27 4.98 -23.89
N ASN A 475 18.11 6.03 -23.97
CA ASN A 475 19.37 6.05 -24.73
C ASN A 475 20.60 5.77 -23.85
N SER A 476 20.42 5.27 -22.64
CA SER A 476 21.55 4.80 -21.84
C SER A 476 22.17 3.60 -22.53
N SER A 477 23.13 3.85 -23.43
CA SER A 477 23.85 2.83 -24.20
C SER A 477 24.76 1.93 -23.33
N SER A 478 24.71 2.13 -22.06
CA SER A 478 25.13 1.19 -21.03
C SER A 478 24.02 1.16 -19.96
N ILE A 479 23.24 0.08 -19.92
CA ILE A 479 22.74 -0.39 -18.61
C ILE A 479 23.95 -0.28 -17.70
N PRO A 480 23.92 0.49 -16.61
CA PRO A 480 25.02 0.43 -15.66
C PRO A 480 25.12 -1.06 -15.31
N ARG A 481 26.10 -1.74 -15.90
CA ARG A 481 26.44 -3.08 -15.43
C ARG A 481 26.73 -2.81 -13.99
N VAL A 482 25.92 -3.32 -13.07
CA VAL A 482 26.29 -3.35 -11.67
C VAL A 482 27.53 -4.21 -11.65
N GLU A 483 28.66 -3.55 -11.90
CA GLU A 483 29.91 -4.12 -11.49
C GLU A 483 29.72 -4.31 -10.01
N LYS A 484 29.79 -5.56 -9.56
CA LYS A 484 29.79 -5.96 -8.17
C LYS A 484 30.55 -4.88 -7.42
N SER A 485 29.86 -4.14 -6.53
CA SER A 485 30.43 -2.94 -5.90
C SER A 485 31.85 -3.27 -5.44
N THR A 486 32.83 -2.59 -6.03
CA THR A 486 34.24 -2.86 -5.77
C THR A 486 34.63 -2.40 -4.39
N PHE A 487 33.80 -1.53 -3.79
CA PHE A 487 33.99 -0.98 -2.44
C PHE A 487 32.85 -1.39 -1.54
N ALA A 488 33.15 -1.80 -0.30
CA ALA A 488 32.16 -1.95 0.76
C ALA A 488 32.30 -0.79 1.74
N LEU A 489 31.16 -0.20 2.15
CA LEU A 489 31.09 0.83 3.18
C LEU A 489 30.50 0.23 4.45
N TYR A 490 31.23 0.28 5.57
CA TYR A 490 30.73 -0.21 6.85
C TYR A 490 31.30 0.55 8.05
N PRO A 491 30.54 0.70 9.14
CA PRO A 491 29.12 0.40 9.21
C PRO A 491 28.29 1.37 8.36
N ASN A 492 27.17 0.90 7.84
CA ASN A 492 26.19 1.72 7.13
C ASN A 492 24.80 1.15 7.42
N PRO A 493 23.96 1.83 8.25
CA PRO A 493 24.18 3.15 8.85
C PRO A 493 25.32 3.26 9.85
N SER A 494 25.83 4.49 10.07
CA SER A 494 26.83 4.77 11.11
C SER A 494 26.59 6.13 11.79
N SER A 495 27.14 6.27 13.01
CA SER A 495 27.09 7.53 13.75
C SER A 495 28.12 8.58 13.29
N GLY A 496 28.82 8.33 12.16
CA GLY A 496 29.73 9.31 11.55
C GLY A 496 31.10 8.76 11.14
N ARG A 497 31.52 7.57 11.60
CA ARG A 497 32.72 6.92 11.07
C ARG A 497 32.35 5.78 10.12
N VAL A 498 32.99 5.76 8.95
CA VAL A 498 32.80 4.79 7.89
C VAL A 498 34.13 4.30 7.36
N LEU A 499 34.24 2.99 7.22
CA LEU A 499 35.36 2.33 6.53
C LEU A 499 34.95 2.00 5.10
N ILE A 500 35.79 2.38 4.14
CA ILE A 500 35.67 1.93 2.76
C ILE A 500 36.63 0.77 2.56
N ASP A 501 36.13 -0.43 2.27
CA ASP A 501 36.96 -1.61 1.98
C ASP A 501 37.52 -1.52 0.57
N LEU A 502 38.83 -1.62 0.42
CA LEU A 502 39.59 -1.50 -0.82
C LEU A 502 40.11 -2.85 -1.35
N ASN A 503 39.80 -3.97 -0.69
CA ASN A 503 40.43 -5.27 -0.95
C ASN A 503 40.23 -5.84 -2.37
N ASN A 504 39.27 -5.34 -3.15
CA ASN A 504 38.88 -5.90 -4.46
C ASN A 504 39.13 -4.95 -5.63
N VAL A 505 39.95 -3.91 -5.48
CA VAL A 505 40.13 -2.85 -6.48
C VAL A 505 41.46 -2.87 -7.16
N SER A 506 41.49 -2.76 -8.50
CA SER A 506 42.69 -2.38 -9.25
C SER A 506 43.04 -0.94 -8.91
N ILE A 507 44.13 -0.78 -8.19
CA ILE A 507 44.51 0.38 -7.39
C ILE A 507 44.96 1.52 -8.30
N LYS A 508 44.21 2.66 -8.32
CA LYS A 508 44.72 3.96 -8.77
C LYS A 508 45.60 4.56 -7.66
N PRO A 509 46.61 5.37 -7.99
CA PRO A 509 47.47 5.98 -7.00
C PRO A 509 46.77 6.91 -6.02
N GLU A 510 45.62 7.42 -6.39
CA GLU A 510 44.76 8.29 -5.57
C GLU A 510 43.32 7.78 -5.58
N ILE A 511 42.64 7.86 -4.44
CA ILE A 511 41.21 7.56 -4.27
C ILE A 511 40.49 8.88 -4.05
N LEU A 512 39.63 9.23 -4.98
CA LEU A 512 38.73 10.38 -4.85
C LEU A 512 37.39 9.90 -4.30
N VAL A 513 37.00 10.44 -3.14
CA VAL A 513 35.67 10.28 -2.54
C VAL A 513 34.97 11.62 -2.55
N GLU A 514 33.91 11.73 -3.31
CA GLU A 514 33.01 12.89 -3.32
C GLU A 514 31.75 12.55 -2.52
N VAL A 515 31.29 13.46 -1.67
CA VAL A 515 30.11 13.29 -0.82
C VAL A 515 29.05 14.29 -1.25
N TYR A 516 27.85 13.79 -1.50
CA TYR A 516 26.67 14.56 -1.90
C TYR A 516 25.55 14.37 -0.89
N ASP A 517 24.73 15.39 -0.69
CA ASP A 517 23.50 15.25 0.07
C ASP A 517 22.39 14.51 -0.72
N SER A 518 21.25 14.28 -0.09
CA SER A 518 20.08 13.63 -0.72
C SER A 518 19.47 14.41 -1.89
N LYS A 519 19.87 15.66 -2.10
CA LYS A 519 19.43 16.52 -3.23
C LYS A 519 20.46 16.57 -4.35
N GLY A 520 21.58 15.85 -4.21
CA GLY A 520 22.68 15.87 -5.17
C GLY A 520 23.60 17.08 -5.05
N LEU A 521 23.50 17.87 -3.96
CA LEU A 521 24.42 18.97 -3.70
C LEU A 521 25.76 18.37 -3.23
N HIS A 522 26.84 18.73 -3.93
CA HIS A 522 28.20 18.36 -3.53
C HIS A 522 28.57 19.04 -2.19
N LEU A 523 28.93 18.26 -1.19
CA LEU A 523 29.26 18.72 0.15
C LEU A 523 30.77 18.80 0.37
N MET A 524 31.51 17.76 -0.03
CA MET A 524 32.96 17.70 0.13
C MET A 524 33.60 16.70 -0.83
N SER A 525 34.90 16.89 -1.06
CA SER A 525 35.75 15.91 -1.75
C SER A 525 36.93 15.55 -0.86
N ILE A 526 37.22 14.28 -0.77
CA ILE A 526 38.34 13.72 -0.01
C ILE A 526 39.26 13.00 -1.00
N ILE A 527 40.53 13.36 -1.02
CA ILE A 527 41.55 12.72 -1.86
C ILE A 527 42.52 12.06 -0.91
N GLU A 528 42.68 10.74 -0.99
CA GLU A 528 43.62 9.99 -0.20
C GLU A 528 44.64 9.30 -1.12
N GLU A 529 45.93 9.41 -0.76
CA GLU A 529 46.98 8.65 -1.42
C GLU A 529 46.86 7.17 -1.06
N ASN A 530 46.85 6.33 -2.06
CA ASN A 530 46.76 4.90 -1.88
C ASN A 530 48.09 4.31 -1.42
N SER A 531 48.35 4.30 -0.12
CA SER A 531 49.56 3.81 0.52
C SER A 531 49.52 2.32 0.86
N ASN A 532 48.93 1.44 0.03
CA ASN A 532 48.75 0.01 0.30
C ASN A 532 47.80 -0.33 1.47
N ASN A 533 47.00 0.60 1.93
CA ASN A 533 45.97 0.35 2.92
C ASN A 533 44.79 -0.42 2.30
N LYS A 534 44.35 -1.45 3.01
CA LYS A 534 43.19 -2.27 2.59
C LYS A 534 41.83 -1.62 2.87
N SER A 535 41.84 -0.48 3.56
CA SER A 535 40.63 0.28 3.89
C SER A 535 40.96 1.76 4.10
N LEU A 536 39.99 2.62 3.78
CA LEU A 536 40.00 4.06 4.03
C LEU A 536 39.01 4.37 5.17
N ASP A 537 39.46 5.03 6.24
CA ASP A 537 38.62 5.45 7.37
C ASP A 537 38.19 6.91 7.18
N LEU A 538 36.91 7.16 7.02
CA LEU A 538 36.34 8.49 6.85
C LEU A 538 35.64 8.94 8.13
N ASP A 539 35.94 10.13 8.59
CA ASP A 539 35.22 10.80 9.68
C ASP A 539 34.22 11.78 9.10
N LEU A 540 32.94 11.42 9.19
CA LEU A 540 31.80 12.16 8.72
C LEU A 540 30.92 12.64 9.88
N SER A 541 31.46 12.69 11.08
CA SER A 541 30.76 13.10 12.31
C SER A 541 30.20 14.54 12.22
N SER A 542 30.79 15.39 11.38
CA SER A 542 30.33 16.75 11.11
C SER A 542 29.04 16.83 10.26
N LEU A 543 28.68 15.75 9.55
CA LEU A 543 27.42 15.71 8.80
C LEU A 543 26.25 15.52 9.75
N VAL A 544 25.11 16.09 9.42
CA VAL A 544 23.84 15.84 10.15
C VAL A 544 23.33 14.44 9.84
N ASP A 545 22.47 13.88 10.70
CA ASP A 545 21.83 12.61 10.41
C ASP A 545 21.00 12.71 9.12
N GLY A 546 21.13 11.72 8.24
CA GLY A 546 20.49 11.77 6.94
C GLY A 546 21.08 10.81 5.91
N LEU A 547 20.54 10.90 4.71
CA LEU A 547 20.96 10.14 3.54
C LEU A 547 22.01 10.93 2.75
N TYR A 548 23.11 10.26 2.40
CA TYR A 548 24.20 10.79 1.59
C TYR A 548 24.55 9.85 0.45
N PHE A 549 25.14 10.40 -0.61
CA PHE A 549 25.69 9.63 -1.71
C PHE A 549 27.19 9.88 -1.81
N PHE A 550 27.95 8.80 -1.84
CA PHE A 550 29.38 8.84 -2.06
C PHE A 550 29.67 8.46 -3.51
N ARG A 551 30.52 9.22 -4.14
CA ARG A 551 31.07 8.87 -5.43
C ARG A 551 32.55 8.55 -5.27
N ILE A 552 32.89 7.26 -5.33
CA ILE A 552 34.23 6.76 -5.11
C ILE A 552 34.82 6.33 -6.45
N ASN A 553 35.84 7.05 -6.94
CA ASN A 553 36.43 6.81 -8.26
C ASN A 553 35.39 6.70 -9.39
N GLY A 554 34.32 7.50 -9.32
CA GLY A 554 33.25 7.52 -10.31
C GLY A 554 32.12 6.51 -10.10
N GLN A 555 32.20 5.63 -9.07
CA GLN A 555 31.12 4.72 -8.68
C GLN A 555 30.33 5.31 -7.53
N ASN A 556 28.99 5.20 -7.58
CA ASN A 556 28.10 5.77 -6.56
C ASN A 556 27.77 4.75 -5.48
N TYR A 557 27.76 5.20 -4.23
CA TYR A 557 27.44 4.42 -3.01
C TYR A 557 26.49 5.22 -2.15
N LYS A 558 25.61 4.53 -1.48
CA LYS A 558 24.66 5.13 -0.56
C LYS A 558 25.20 5.01 0.87
N TYR A 559 25.10 6.08 1.64
CA TYR A 559 25.48 6.13 3.04
C TYR A 559 24.36 6.76 3.87
N ILE A 560 24.07 6.14 5.01
CA ILE A 560 23.09 6.65 5.97
C ILE A 560 23.85 7.00 7.26
N LYS A 561 23.83 8.28 7.61
CA LYS A 561 24.28 8.73 8.92
C LYS A 561 23.09 8.72 9.88
N ALA A 562 23.21 8.00 10.96
CA ALA A 562 22.23 7.91 12.03
C ALA A 562 22.94 7.71 13.37
N ASN A 563 22.55 8.49 14.36
CA ASN A 563 23.04 8.37 15.74
C ASN A 563 22.31 7.28 16.51
#